data_df06d7f51a670e95b0300ab666c070b9
#
_entry.id   df06d7f51a670e95b0300ab666c070b9
#
_cell.length_a   1.000
_cell.length_b   1.000
_cell.length_c   1.000
_cell.angle_alpha   90.00
_cell.angle_beta   90.00
_cell.angle_gamma   90.00
#
_symmetry.space_group_name_H-M   'P 1'
#
loop_
_entity.id
_entity.type
_entity.pdbx_description
1 polymer ?
#
loop_
_entity_poly.entity_id
_entity_poly.type
_entity_poly.pdbx_seq_one_letter_code
_entity_poly.pdbx_strand_id
1 'polypeptide(L)'
;MKHTNGISDVGILGMGTALPVHSVAQSDIADLIASTLQDQPDLARFARRVFRSCGVETRYTCESNYLGSSEECRYLPSHDESDIPTTEERMDTYKREALPLGIEAAEKAMKDAGISPDRITHLITVSCTGQYQPGMDVLLIRHLGLSPRVNRLPLIFQGCAAGLKAIQMARDVVRGAPASQVLIVCVELCTLHFQPVKEREALFAASFFGDGASSCVIGHPETDHQHYLELGSGYSVVLPDSTEDMTWEVGNTGFDLFLSPRIPKLLGTHLEEEMRVLLKGDKLPELWAIHPGGRGIVDSVQEVMGLTDEQTKYSRDILRTAGNLSSVTIMFVLSAMRKEMQELNKASTEGVAMAFGPGLTAELMRFTYMKAYTSSVKDLDHVLL
;
A
#
# COMPACT_ATOMS: atom_id res chain seq x y z
N MET A 1 -0.13 4.15 -32.72
CA MET A 1 -0.09 2.70 -33.02
C MET A 1 -1.50 2.16 -32.98
N LYS A 2 -1.89 1.34 -33.94
CA LYS A 2 -3.27 0.90 -34.16
C LYS A 2 -3.78 0.08 -32.98
N HIS A 3 -4.91 0.50 -32.39
CA HIS A 3 -5.73 -0.32 -31.53
C HIS A 3 -6.10 -1.61 -32.25
N THR A 4 -5.50 -2.72 -31.87
CA THR A 4 -5.82 -4.04 -32.36
C THR A 4 -6.85 -4.68 -31.46
N ASN A 5 -8.02 -4.91 -32.04
CA ASN A 5 -9.08 -5.81 -31.59
C ASN A 5 -9.71 -5.53 -30.19
N GLY A 6 -10.79 -4.80 -30.16
CA GLY A 6 -12.08 -5.01 -29.43
C GLY A 6 -12.12 -5.54 -28.00
N ILE A 7 -11.00 -5.67 -27.29
CA ILE A 7 -10.94 -6.00 -25.87
C ILE A 7 -10.70 -4.66 -25.17
N SER A 8 -11.70 -4.15 -24.46
CA SER A 8 -11.55 -2.99 -23.62
C SER A 8 -10.47 -3.29 -22.56
N ASP A 9 -9.58 -2.33 -22.35
CA ASP A 9 -8.47 -2.50 -21.41
C ASP A 9 -8.97 -2.63 -19.97
N VAL A 10 -8.26 -3.40 -19.14
CA VAL A 10 -8.60 -3.60 -17.72
C VAL A 10 -8.11 -2.39 -16.92
N GLY A 11 -8.92 -1.87 -16.02
CA GLY A 11 -8.57 -0.70 -15.23
C GLY A 11 -8.94 -0.77 -13.76
N ILE A 12 -8.31 0.07 -12.96
CA ILE A 12 -8.78 0.43 -11.62
C ILE A 12 -9.88 1.47 -11.82
N LEU A 13 -11.12 1.08 -11.58
CA LEU A 13 -12.32 1.87 -11.83
C LEU A 13 -12.66 2.80 -10.68
N GLY A 14 -12.38 2.38 -9.46
CA GLY A 14 -12.57 3.16 -8.25
C GLY A 14 -11.58 2.78 -7.15
N MET A 15 -11.32 3.73 -6.26
CA MET A 15 -10.38 3.58 -5.16
C MET A 15 -10.95 4.16 -3.87
N GLY A 16 -10.60 3.55 -2.74
CA GLY A 16 -10.98 4.00 -1.41
C GLY A 16 -9.86 3.81 -0.40
N THR A 17 -9.75 4.74 0.53
CA THR A 17 -8.75 4.69 1.60
C THR A 17 -9.40 4.98 2.94
N ALA A 18 -8.89 4.35 4.00
CA ALA A 18 -9.31 4.60 5.37
C ALA A 18 -8.09 4.62 6.31
N LEU A 19 -8.15 5.45 7.32
CA LEU A 19 -7.11 5.58 8.34
C LEU A 19 -7.76 5.45 9.71
N PRO A 20 -7.08 4.89 10.72
CA PRO A 20 -7.55 4.88 12.09
C PRO A 20 -7.86 6.28 12.61
N VAL A 21 -8.71 6.36 13.62
CA VAL A 21 -9.12 7.63 14.25
C VAL A 21 -7.97 8.32 14.97
N HIS A 22 -6.98 7.56 15.45
CA HIS A 22 -5.83 8.12 16.19
C HIS A 22 -4.71 8.49 15.23
N SER A 23 -4.29 9.75 15.30
CA SER A 23 -3.10 10.25 14.61
C SER A 23 -2.08 10.75 15.63
N VAL A 24 -0.81 10.50 15.37
CA VAL A 24 0.30 10.86 16.26
C VAL A 24 1.37 11.61 15.48
N ALA A 25 1.82 12.75 16.02
CA ALA A 25 2.96 13.43 15.44
C ALA A 25 4.24 12.61 15.67
N GLN A 26 5.07 12.56 14.65
CA GLN A 26 6.31 11.79 14.68
C GLN A 26 7.27 12.26 15.80
N SER A 27 7.27 13.57 16.10
CA SER A 27 8.03 14.13 17.21
C SER A 27 7.62 13.55 18.57
N ASP A 28 6.32 13.37 18.76
CA ASP A 28 5.77 12.91 20.05
C ASP A 28 6.13 11.45 20.30
N ILE A 29 6.06 10.60 19.26
CA ILE A 29 6.54 9.21 19.37
C ILE A 29 8.05 9.16 19.60
N ALA A 30 8.83 10.02 18.93
CA ALA A 30 10.27 10.08 19.13
C ALA A 30 10.63 10.42 20.58
N ASP A 31 9.93 11.38 21.18
CA ASP A 31 10.15 11.78 22.56
C ASP A 31 9.61 10.74 23.56
N LEU A 32 8.47 10.12 23.26
CA LEU A 32 7.91 9.02 24.04
C LEU A 32 8.90 7.84 24.12
N ILE A 33 9.40 7.35 22.98
CA ILE A 33 10.40 6.26 22.93
C ILE A 33 11.69 6.68 23.63
N ALA A 34 12.19 7.88 23.38
CA ALA A 34 13.44 8.34 24.00
C ALA A 34 13.35 8.50 25.52
N SER A 35 12.14 8.79 26.06
CA SER A 35 11.91 8.85 27.51
C SER A 35 12.07 7.51 28.20
N THR A 36 11.87 6.39 27.50
CA THR A 36 12.02 5.03 28.02
C THR A 36 13.46 4.48 27.92
N LEU A 37 14.36 5.24 27.28
CA LEU A 37 15.76 4.85 27.04
C LEU A 37 16.74 5.71 27.86
N GLN A 38 16.33 6.18 29.05
CA GLN A 38 17.16 7.06 29.88
C GLN A 38 18.45 6.39 30.36
N ASP A 39 18.42 5.06 30.55
CA ASP A 39 19.58 4.21 30.88
C ASP A 39 20.54 4.02 29.71
N GLN A 40 20.14 4.37 28.48
CA GLN A 40 20.92 4.24 27.24
C GLN A 40 20.91 5.54 26.40
N PRO A 41 21.64 6.59 26.83
CA PRO A 41 21.55 7.92 26.20
C PRO A 41 21.98 7.95 24.75
N ASP A 42 22.85 7.05 24.32
CA ASP A 42 23.25 6.93 22.90
C ASP A 42 22.12 6.39 22.04
N LEU A 43 21.37 5.41 22.55
CA LEU A 43 20.22 4.83 21.86
C LEU A 43 19.04 5.81 21.84
N ALA A 44 18.81 6.56 22.92
CA ALA A 44 17.82 7.64 22.95
C ALA A 44 18.12 8.73 21.92
N ARG A 45 19.40 9.13 21.76
CA ARG A 45 19.81 10.07 20.69
C ARG A 45 19.62 9.48 19.29
N PHE A 46 19.92 8.20 19.11
CA PHE A 46 19.69 7.49 17.85
C PHE A 46 18.19 7.48 17.51
N ALA A 47 17.32 7.09 18.45
CA ALA A 47 15.86 7.09 18.27
C ALA A 47 15.35 8.45 17.79
N ARG A 48 15.65 9.54 18.53
CA ARG A 48 15.25 10.89 18.13
C ARG A 48 15.74 11.26 16.73
N ARG A 49 16.99 10.91 16.38
CA ARG A 49 17.54 11.21 15.07
C ARG A 49 16.81 10.45 13.95
N VAL A 50 16.60 9.15 14.12
CA VAL A 50 15.96 8.29 13.11
C VAL A 50 14.52 8.73 12.88
N PHE A 51 13.74 8.92 13.94
CA PHE A 51 12.35 9.37 13.82
C PHE A 51 12.22 10.75 13.17
N ARG A 52 13.15 11.68 13.39
CA ARG A 52 13.15 12.99 12.72
C ARG A 52 13.59 12.94 11.27
N SER A 53 14.39 11.95 10.86
CA SER A 53 14.98 11.89 9.52
C SER A 53 14.32 10.87 8.58
N CYS A 54 13.38 10.06 9.07
CA CYS A 54 12.75 8.97 8.31
C CYS A 54 11.80 9.44 7.19
N GLY A 55 11.43 10.73 7.19
CA GLY A 55 10.52 11.31 6.19
C GLY A 55 9.04 11.28 6.59
N VAL A 56 8.72 10.85 7.81
CA VAL A 56 7.36 10.83 8.37
C VAL A 56 7.17 12.04 9.28
N GLU A 57 6.04 12.73 9.17
CA GLU A 57 5.61 13.81 10.08
C GLU A 57 4.43 13.38 10.94
N THR A 58 3.52 12.63 10.36
CA THR A 58 2.32 12.11 11.03
C THR A 58 2.16 10.64 10.67
N ARG A 59 1.71 9.84 11.63
CA ARG A 59 1.27 8.47 11.41
C ARG A 59 -0.06 8.22 12.07
N TYR A 60 -0.74 7.18 11.61
CA TYR A 60 -2.01 6.73 12.17
C TYR A 60 -1.81 5.39 12.87
N THR A 61 -2.58 5.16 13.94
CA THR A 61 -2.53 3.93 14.72
C THR A 61 -3.92 3.55 15.21
N CYS A 62 -4.22 2.25 15.20
CA CYS A 62 -5.40 1.70 15.87
C CYS A 62 -5.21 1.59 17.39
N GLU A 63 -3.96 1.70 17.87
CA GLU A 63 -3.58 1.48 19.25
C GLU A 63 -3.49 2.81 20.03
N SER A 64 -4.48 3.06 20.89
CA SER A 64 -4.56 4.29 21.69
C SER A 64 -3.43 4.44 22.72
N ASN A 65 -2.75 3.35 23.07
CA ASN A 65 -1.63 3.36 24.02
C ASN A 65 -0.48 4.29 23.59
N TYR A 66 -0.31 4.53 22.29
CA TYR A 66 0.70 5.46 21.78
C TYR A 66 0.35 6.94 22.01
N LEU A 67 -0.85 7.25 22.47
CA LEU A 67 -1.31 8.59 22.80
C LEU A 67 -1.12 8.91 24.30
N GLY A 68 -0.86 7.89 25.11
CA GLY A 68 -0.71 7.99 26.56
C GLY A 68 0.72 8.25 27.02
N SER A 69 0.95 8.05 28.31
CA SER A 69 2.26 8.12 28.91
C SER A 69 3.12 6.89 28.56
N SER A 70 4.44 6.99 28.78
CA SER A 70 5.35 5.85 28.63
C SER A 70 5.06 4.69 29.60
N GLU A 71 4.38 4.96 30.69
CA GLU A 71 4.00 3.95 31.68
C GLU A 71 2.78 3.13 31.24
N GLU A 72 1.92 3.70 30.39
CA GLU A 72 0.71 3.06 29.90
C GLU A 72 0.94 2.29 28.59
N CYS A 73 1.97 2.65 27.82
CA CYS A 73 2.24 2.05 26.51
C CYS A 73 3.06 0.76 26.61
N ARG A 74 2.39 -0.39 26.57
CA ARG A 74 2.97 -1.74 26.65
C ARG A 74 3.92 -2.10 25.50
N TYR A 75 3.99 -1.29 24.46
CA TYR A 75 4.84 -1.47 23.26
C TYR A 75 6.21 -0.78 23.39
N LEU A 76 6.51 -0.17 24.52
CA LEU A 76 7.73 0.59 24.71
C LEU A 76 8.81 -0.19 25.47
N PRO A 77 10.11 0.13 25.27
CA PRO A 77 11.24 -0.57 25.86
C PRO A 77 11.34 -0.55 27.40
N SER A 78 10.51 0.23 28.10
CA SER A 78 10.50 0.34 29.55
C SER A 78 9.71 -0.75 30.28
N HIS A 79 8.92 -1.54 29.55
CA HIS A 79 8.07 -2.56 30.14
C HIS A 79 8.83 -3.88 30.36
N ASP A 80 8.42 -4.60 31.43
CA ASP A 80 8.90 -5.94 31.69
C ASP A 80 8.37 -6.89 30.58
N GLU A 81 9.12 -7.94 30.28
CA GLU A 81 8.73 -8.91 29.24
C GLU A 81 7.33 -9.52 29.45
N SER A 82 6.92 -9.67 30.72
CA SER A 82 5.59 -10.19 31.07
C SER A 82 4.43 -9.24 30.73
N ASP A 83 4.71 -7.95 30.53
CA ASP A 83 3.69 -6.94 30.22
C ASP A 83 3.57 -6.68 28.71
N ILE A 84 4.50 -7.18 27.91
CA ILE A 84 4.49 -7.01 26.46
C ILE A 84 3.27 -7.75 25.89
N PRO A 85 2.45 -7.13 25.00
CA PRO A 85 1.34 -7.80 24.38
C PRO A 85 1.78 -9.04 23.61
N THR A 86 1.18 -10.17 23.91
CA THR A 86 1.41 -11.42 23.18
C THR A 86 0.89 -11.34 21.74
N THR A 87 1.32 -12.25 20.87
CA THR A 87 0.79 -12.36 19.51
C THR A 87 -0.73 -12.58 19.52
N GLU A 88 -1.27 -13.35 20.47
CA GLU A 88 -2.72 -13.55 20.64
C GLU A 88 -3.44 -12.23 20.92
N GLU A 89 -2.99 -11.43 21.90
CA GLU A 89 -3.58 -10.12 22.24
C GLU A 89 -3.54 -9.13 21.05
N ARG A 90 -2.43 -9.15 20.28
CA ARG A 90 -2.29 -8.32 19.08
C ARG A 90 -3.23 -8.77 17.97
N MET A 91 -3.45 -10.07 17.81
CA MET A 91 -4.41 -10.62 16.84
C MET A 91 -5.86 -10.36 17.24
N ASP A 92 -6.18 -10.34 18.52
CA ASP A 92 -7.50 -9.94 19.01
C ASP A 92 -7.77 -8.44 18.71
N THR A 93 -6.77 -7.60 18.89
CA THR A 93 -6.85 -6.18 18.51
C THR A 93 -6.98 -6.04 16.99
N TYR A 94 -6.16 -6.75 16.21
CA TYR A 94 -6.28 -6.76 14.76
C TYR A 94 -7.68 -7.15 14.29
N LYS A 95 -8.25 -8.22 14.83
CA LYS A 95 -9.58 -8.71 14.47
C LYS A 95 -10.68 -7.66 14.75
N ARG A 96 -10.55 -6.89 15.83
CA ARG A 96 -11.49 -5.83 16.21
C ARG A 96 -11.37 -4.59 15.32
N GLU A 97 -10.14 -4.14 15.03
CA GLU A 97 -9.88 -2.85 14.38
C GLU A 97 -9.77 -2.95 12.85
N ALA A 98 -9.33 -4.09 12.28
CA ALA A 98 -9.09 -4.20 10.85
C ALA A 98 -10.40 -4.22 10.03
N LEU A 99 -11.43 -4.89 10.51
CA LEU A 99 -12.67 -5.03 9.75
C LEU A 99 -13.39 -3.71 9.48
N PRO A 100 -13.58 -2.80 10.46
CA PRO A 100 -14.18 -1.50 10.21
C PRO A 100 -13.43 -0.67 9.16
N LEU A 101 -12.11 -0.65 9.23
CA LEU A 101 -11.26 0.06 8.25
C LEU A 101 -11.39 -0.54 6.85
N GLY A 102 -11.39 -1.88 6.76
CA GLY A 102 -11.58 -2.58 5.50
C GLY A 102 -12.93 -2.31 4.86
N ILE A 103 -14.02 -2.26 5.66
CA ILE A 103 -15.37 -1.91 5.20
C ILE A 103 -15.38 -0.48 4.66
N GLU A 104 -14.87 0.49 5.42
CA GLU A 104 -14.83 1.89 5.01
C GLU A 104 -14.09 2.10 3.68
N ALA A 105 -12.91 1.48 3.54
CA ALA A 105 -12.14 1.56 2.31
C ALA A 105 -12.88 0.90 1.13
N ALA A 106 -13.51 -0.26 1.33
CA ALA A 106 -14.25 -0.99 0.31
C ALA A 106 -15.49 -0.23 -0.17
N GLU A 107 -16.27 0.33 0.75
CA GLU A 107 -17.46 1.14 0.41
C GLU A 107 -17.09 2.38 -0.41
N LYS A 108 -16.00 3.07 -0.02
CA LYS A 108 -15.46 4.20 -0.80
C LYS A 108 -15.05 3.78 -2.20
N ALA A 109 -14.35 2.64 -2.34
CA ALA A 109 -13.89 2.13 -3.64
C ALA A 109 -15.05 1.75 -4.55
N MET A 110 -16.05 1.04 -4.04
CA MET A 110 -17.25 0.66 -4.80
C MET A 110 -18.07 1.90 -5.20
N LYS A 111 -18.20 2.87 -4.28
CA LYS A 111 -18.89 4.15 -4.57
C LYS A 111 -18.16 4.95 -5.66
N ASP A 112 -16.84 5.03 -5.59
CA ASP A 112 -16.02 5.75 -6.57
C ASP A 112 -16.05 5.06 -7.95
N ALA A 113 -16.16 3.73 -7.98
CA ALA A 113 -16.36 2.94 -9.19
C ALA A 113 -17.80 2.96 -9.72
N GLY A 114 -18.79 3.44 -8.96
CA GLY A 114 -20.20 3.34 -9.34
C GLY A 114 -20.71 1.88 -9.40
N ILE A 115 -20.07 0.95 -8.66
CA ILE A 115 -20.38 -0.47 -8.72
C ILE A 115 -21.09 -0.92 -7.45
N SER A 116 -22.26 -1.55 -7.61
CA SER A 116 -23.00 -2.13 -6.49
C SER A 116 -22.41 -3.44 -5.97
N PRO A 117 -22.59 -3.79 -4.68
CA PRO A 117 -22.01 -4.97 -4.07
C PRO A 117 -22.36 -6.30 -4.78
N ASP A 118 -23.56 -6.41 -5.35
CA ASP A 118 -24.03 -7.60 -6.08
C ASP A 118 -23.29 -7.84 -7.39
N ARG A 119 -22.64 -6.82 -7.96
CA ARG A 119 -21.82 -6.93 -9.16
C ARG A 119 -20.41 -7.45 -8.88
N ILE A 120 -19.94 -7.44 -7.64
CA ILE A 120 -18.60 -7.96 -7.27
C ILE A 120 -18.59 -9.47 -7.44
N THR A 121 -17.68 -9.97 -8.27
CA THR A 121 -17.52 -11.40 -8.58
C THR A 121 -16.35 -12.04 -7.82
N HIS A 122 -15.32 -11.25 -7.49
CA HIS A 122 -14.12 -11.68 -6.79
C HIS A 122 -13.78 -10.71 -5.67
N LEU A 123 -13.34 -11.25 -4.54
CA LEU A 123 -12.81 -10.50 -3.42
C LEU A 123 -11.39 -10.97 -3.10
N ILE A 124 -10.42 -10.07 -3.25
CA ILE A 124 -9.04 -10.30 -2.83
C ILE A 124 -8.81 -9.49 -1.54
N THR A 125 -8.50 -10.17 -0.45
CA THR A 125 -8.09 -9.51 0.80
C THR A 125 -6.59 -9.64 0.99
N VAL A 126 -5.96 -8.59 1.47
CA VAL A 126 -4.50 -8.52 1.66
C VAL A 126 -4.18 -8.09 3.07
N SER A 127 -3.35 -8.85 3.77
CA SER A 127 -2.73 -8.43 5.03
C SER A 127 -1.46 -9.20 5.35
N CYS A 128 -0.50 -8.50 5.93
CA CYS A 128 0.72 -9.07 6.50
C CYS A 128 0.75 -8.94 8.03
N THR A 129 -0.17 -8.18 8.62
CA THR A 129 -0.14 -7.78 10.03
C THR A 129 -1.20 -8.45 10.88
N GLY A 130 -2.04 -9.32 10.29
CA GLY A 130 -3.00 -10.10 11.08
C GLY A 130 -3.61 -11.26 10.34
N GLN A 131 -3.92 -12.31 11.11
CA GLN A 131 -4.53 -13.54 10.62
C GLN A 131 -5.50 -14.10 11.65
N TYR A 132 -6.67 -14.49 11.22
CA TYR A 132 -7.67 -15.21 12.01
C TYR A 132 -8.67 -15.93 11.11
N GLN A 133 -9.40 -16.90 11.66
CA GLN A 133 -10.46 -17.61 10.97
C GLN A 133 -11.76 -17.63 11.82
N PRO A 134 -12.95 -17.41 11.21
CA PRO A 134 -13.22 -17.02 9.81
C PRO A 134 -12.54 -15.69 9.48
N GLY A 135 -11.87 -15.62 8.30
CA GLY A 135 -11.05 -14.49 7.91
C GLY A 135 -11.83 -13.21 7.57
N MET A 136 -11.09 -12.12 7.41
CA MET A 136 -11.63 -10.81 7.02
C MET A 136 -12.47 -10.91 5.73
N ASP A 137 -12.08 -11.77 4.79
CA ASP A 137 -12.81 -12.03 3.54
C ASP A 137 -14.26 -12.49 3.79
N VAL A 138 -14.47 -13.42 4.72
CA VAL A 138 -15.82 -13.92 5.08
C VAL A 138 -16.66 -12.82 5.74
N LEU A 139 -16.03 -12.02 6.60
CA LEU A 139 -16.72 -10.94 7.31
C LEU A 139 -17.08 -9.80 6.36
N LEU A 140 -16.19 -9.41 5.46
CA LEU A 140 -16.45 -8.38 4.44
C LEU A 140 -17.63 -8.77 3.53
N ILE A 141 -17.72 -10.03 3.07
CA ILE A 141 -18.86 -10.50 2.27
C ILE A 141 -20.18 -10.23 2.98
N ARG A 142 -20.25 -10.52 4.27
CA ARG A 142 -21.49 -10.35 5.06
C ARG A 142 -21.81 -8.87 5.30
N HIS A 143 -20.81 -8.07 5.68
CA HIS A 143 -21.02 -6.67 6.01
C HIS A 143 -21.29 -5.79 4.79
N LEU A 144 -20.61 -6.06 3.67
CA LEU A 144 -20.80 -5.31 2.42
C LEU A 144 -22.00 -5.80 1.59
N GLY A 145 -22.63 -6.90 1.98
CA GLY A 145 -23.74 -7.48 1.21
C GLY A 145 -23.30 -8.05 -0.15
N LEU A 146 -22.06 -8.55 -0.24
CA LEU A 146 -21.58 -9.19 -1.47
C LEU A 146 -22.31 -10.52 -1.67
N SER A 147 -22.32 -11.00 -2.93
CA SER A 147 -22.86 -12.33 -3.23
C SER A 147 -22.18 -13.40 -2.37
N PRO A 148 -22.92 -14.34 -1.74
CA PRO A 148 -22.31 -15.47 -1.02
C PRO A 148 -21.52 -16.42 -1.94
N ARG A 149 -21.61 -16.23 -3.26
CA ARG A 149 -20.87 -17.00 -4.28
C ARG A 149 -19.65 -16.24 -4.82
N VAL A 150 -19.29 -15.09 -4.24
CA VAL A 150 -18.08 -14.36 -4.63
C VAL A 150 -16.84 -15.24 -4.47
N ASN A 151 -15.95 -15.26 -5.46
CA ASN A 151 -14.68 -15.95 -5.36
C ASN A 151 -13.75 -15.21 -4.40
N ARG A 152 -13.18 -15.91 -3.43
CA ARG A 152 -12.33 -15.34 -2.37
C ARG A 152 -10.88 -15.74 -2.54
N LEU A 153 -9.98 -14.77 -2.45
CA LEU A 153 -8.54 -15.00 -2.52
C LEU A 153 -7.82 -14.15 -1.46
N PRO A 154 -7.58 -14.68 -0.26
CA PRO A 154 -6.75 -14.00 0.73
C PRO A 154 -5.26 -14.13 0.35
N LEU A 155 -4.57 -12.98 0.27
CA LEU A 155 -3.12 -12.86 0.13
C LEU A 155 -2.53 -12.46 1.48
N ILE A 156 -1.72 -13.34 2.04
CA ILE A 156 -1.13 -13.18 3.37
C ILE A 156 0.39 -13.28 3.29
N PHE A 157 1.09 -12.58 4.18
CA PHE A 157 2.57 -12.65 4.34
C PHE A 157 3.39 -12.41 3.06
N GLN A 158 2.96 -11.48 2.21
CA GLN A 158 3.75 -11.05 1.04
C GLN A 158 4.34 -9.63 1.20
N GLY A 159 4.24 -9.07 2.41
CA GLY A 159 4.81 -7.78 2.75
C GLY A 159 4.24 -6.60 1.97
N CYS A 160 5.02 -5.55 1.89
CA CYS A 160 4.60 -4.28 1.29
C CYS A 160 4.27 -4.38 -0.22
N ALA A 161 4.78 -5.38 -0.92
CA ALA A 161 4.51 -5.60 -2.35
C ALA A 161 3.12 -6.20 -2.62
N ALA A 162 2.46 -6.77 -1.61
CA ALA A 162 1.22 -7.52 -1.76
C ALA A 162 0.06 -6.72 -2.38
N GLY A 163 -0.03 -5.42 -2.11
CA GLY A 163 -1.06 -4.56 -2.71
C GLY A 163 -0.93 -4.45 -4.23
N LEU A 164 0.28 -4.25 -4.74
CA LEU A 164 0.54 -4.21 -6.19
C LEU A 164 0.39 -5.59 -6.82
N LYS A 165 0.82 -6.63 -6.12
CA LYS A 165 0.59 -8.04 -6.52
C LYS A 165 -0.89 -8.34 -6.68
N ALA A 166 -1.74 -7.93 -5.73
CA ALA A 166 -3.18 -8.10 -5.80
C ALA A 166 -3.78 -7.42 -7.04
N ILE A 167 -3.31 -6.21 -7.38
CA ILE A 167 -3.74 -5.49 -8.58
C ILE A 167 -3.37 -6.27 -9.85
N GLN A 168 -2.15 -6.83 -9.95
CA GLN A 168 -1.74 -7.64 -11.10
C GLN A 168 -2.59 -8.91 -11.22
N MET A 169 -2.85 -9.63 -10.11
CA MET A 169 -3.69 -10.82 -10.10
C MET A 169 -5.13 -10.48 -10.50
N ALA A 170 -5.71 -9.40 -9.99
CA ALA A 170 -7.05 -8.96 -10.37
C ALA A 170 -7.14 -8.61 -11.86
N ARG A 171 -6.13 -7.92 -12.41
CA ARG A 171 -6.03 -7.66 -13.85
C ARG A 171 -6.08 -8.96 -14.66
N ASP A 172 -5.33 -9.97 -14.24
CA ASP A 172 -5.25 -11.24 -14.97
C ASP A 172 -6.56 -12.05 -14.85
N VAL A 173 -7.26 -11.97 -13.70
CA VAL A 173 -8.62 -12.51 -13.53
C VAL A 173 -9.58 -11.86 -14.51
N VAL A 174 -9.59 -10.52 -14.62
CA VAL A 174 -10.49 -9.79 -15.52
C VAL A 174 -10.15 -10.08 -16.99
N ARG A 175 -8.86 -10.20 -17.35
CA ARG A 175 -8.44 -10.60 -18.70
C ARG A 175 -8.90 -12.01 -19.06
N GLY A 176 -8.86 -12.94 -18.11
CA GLY A 176 -9.35 -14.31 -18.30
C GLY A 176 -10.87 -14.44 -18.32
N ALA A 177 -11.56 -13.56 -17.63
CA ALA A 177 -13.01 -13.54 -17.51
C ALA A 177 -13.52 -12.08 -17.55
N PRO A 178 -13.78 -11.53 -18.74
CA PRO A 178 -14.05 -10.10 -18.94
C PRO A 178 -15.26 -9.51 -18.19
N ALA A 179 -16.22 -10.34 -17.80
CA ALA A 179 -17.35 -9.91 -16.98
C ALA A 179 -17.03 -9.79 -15.48
N SER A 180 -15.79 -10.11 -15.07
CA SER A 180 -15.41 -10.06 -13.67
C SER A 180 -15.27 -8.62 -13.18
N GLN A 181 -15.74 -8.41 -11.93
CA GLN A 181 -15.51 -7.22 -11.13
C GLN A 181 -14.79 -7.66 -9.86
N VAL A 182 -13.55 -7.25 -9.70
CA VAL A 182 -12.69 -7.67 -8.59
C VAL A 182 -12.56 -6.55 -7.57
N LEU A 183 -13.01 -6.80 -6.35
CA LEU A 183 -12.78 -5.90 -5.21
C LEU A 183 -11.50 -6.37 -4.48
N ILE A 184 -10.54 -5.48 -4.34
CA ILE A 184 -9.34 -5.69 -3.51
C ILE A 184 -9.51 -4.88 -2.24
N VAL A 185 -9.23 -5.48 -1.09
CA VAL A 185 -9.21 -4.81 0.23
C VAL A 185 -7.92 -5.16 0.95
N CYS A 186 -7.07 -4.16 1.16
CA CYS A 186 -5.83 -4.26 1.92
C CYS A 186 -6.04 -3.60 3.29
N VAL A 187 -5.65 -4.28 4.37
CA VAL A 187 -5.68 -3.73 5.73
C VAL A 187 -4.39 -4.08 6.45
N GLU A 188 -3.70 -3.07 6.96
CA GLU A 188 -2.47 -3.25 7.72
C GLU A 188 -2.51 -2.43 9.01
N LEU A 189 -2.23 -3.11 10.11
CA LEU A 189 -2.11 -2.53 11.44
C LEU A 189 -0.68 -2.78 11.96
N CYS A 190 0.27 -2.11 11.31
CA CYS A 190 1.70 -2.33 11.54
C CYS A 190 2.13 -1.94 12.96
N THR A 191 1.46 -0.94 13.57
CA THR A 191 1.81 -0.47 14.90
C THR A 191 1.55 -1.52 15.98
N LEU A 192 0.71 -2.53 15.72
CA LEU A 192 0.50 -3.68 16.61
C LEU A 192 1.74 -4.57 16.75
N HIS A 193 2.72 -4.45 15.84
CA HIS A 193 3.91 -5.29 15.84
C HIS A 193 5.18 -4.56 16.27
N PHE A 194 5.04 -3.36 16.84
CA PHE A 194 6.19 -2.69 17.45
C PHE A 194 6.76 -3.57 18.56
N GLN A 195 8.08 -3.71 18.54
CA GLN A 195 8.82 -4.48 19.52
C GLN A 195 9.45 -3.56 20.56
N PRO A 196 9.21 -3.78 21.85
CA PRO A 196 9.77 -2.97 22.92
C PRO A 196 11.25 -3.30 23.18
N VAL A 197 12.03 -3.49 22.14
CA VAL A 197 13.44 -3.87 22.20
C VAL A 197 14.36 -2.66 22.14
N LYS A 198 15.49 -2.74 22.84
CA LYS A 198 16.52 -1.68 22.92
C LYS A 198 17.58 -1.90 21.84
N GLU A 199 17.17 -2.05 20.56
CA GLU A 199 18.04 -2.29 19.42
C GLU A 199 17.84 -1.25 18.32
N ARG A 200 18.90 -0.89 17.61
CA ARG A 200 18.86 0.14 16.58
C ARG A 200 18.01 -0.25 15.38
N GLU A 201 18.06 -1.50 15.00
CA GLU A 201 17.32 -2.07 13.87
C GLU A 201 15.81 -2.02 14.11
N ALA A 202 15.37 -2.40 15.31
CA ALA A 202 13.98 -2.34 15.71
C ALA A 202 13.46 -0.89 15.79
N LEU A 203 14.25 0.03 16.36
CA LEU A 203 13.93 1.46 16.40
C LEU A 203 13.88 2.08 14.99
N PHE A 204 14.76 1.64 14.10
CA PHE A 204 14.73 2.05 12.69
C PHE A 204 13.44 1.58 12.03
N ALA A 205 13.09 0.31 12.13
CA ALA A 205 11.84 -0.24 11.59
C ALA A 205 10.61 0.46 12.18
N ALA A 206 10.57 0.66 13.50
CA ALA A 206 9.48 1.38 14.18
C ALA A 206 9.31 2.84 13.72
N SER A 207 10.35 3.44 13.11
CA SER A 207 10.34 4.88 12.82
C SER A 207 9.41 5.29 11.69
N PHE A 208 8.97 4.40 10.79
CA PHE A 208 8.19 4.81 9.61
C PHE A 208 6.87 4.07 9.40
N PHE A 209 6.56 3.00 10.13
CA PHE A 209 5.31 2.28 9.94
C PHE A 209 4.09 2.95 10.61
N GLY A 210 2.94 2.86 9.94
CA GLY A 210 1.63 3.27 10.43
C GLY A 210 0.54 2.27 10.02
N ASP A 211 -0.71 2.54 10.41
CA ASP A 211 -1.88 1.70 10.18
C ASP A 211 -2.82 2.32 9.14
N GLY A 212 -3.51 1.48 8.37
CA GLY A 212 -4.51 1.93 7.43
C GLY A 212 -5.15 0.81 6.62
N ALA A 213 -6.11 1.20 5.79
CA ALA A 213 -6.74 0.33 4.81
C ALA A 213 -6.85 1.03 3.46
N SER A 214 -6.80 0.24 2.40
CA SER A 214 -7.09 0.69 1.04
C SER A 214 -7.86 -0.35 0.27
N SER A 215 -8.61 0.09 -0.72
CA SER A 215 -9.40 -0.77 -1.57
C SER A 215 -9.43 -0.22 -2.99
N CYS A 216 -9.59 -1.11 -3.96
CA CYS A 216 -9.92 -0.71 -5.33
C CYS A 216 -10.81 -1.75 -6.02
N VAL A 217 -11.57 -1.27 -7.00
CA VAL A 217 -12.37 -2.11 -7.90
C VAL A 217 -11.67 -2.19 -9.24
N ILE A 218 -11.45 -3.42 -9.72
CA ILE A 218 -10.80 -3.69 -11.01
C ILE A 218 -11.79 -4.40 -11.93
N GLY A 219 -11.92 -3.87 -13.14
CA GLY A 219 -12.83 -4.39 -14.18
C GLY A 219 -12.53 -3.76 -15.54
N HIS A 220 -13.39 -4.04 -16.50
CA HIS A 220 -13.39 -3.30 -17.76
C HIS A 220 -14.12 -1.96 -17.56
N PRO A 221 -13.54 -0.83 -18.01
CA PRO A 221 -14.20 0.45 -17.94
C PRO A 221 -15.44 0.47 -18.84
N GLU A 222 -16.58 0.88 -18.27
CA GLU A 222 -17.83 1.16 -18.98
C GLU A 222 -17.88 2.65 -19.37
N THR A 223 -18.83 3.05 -20.17
CA THR A 223 -18.94 4.43 -20.72
C THR A 223 -19.14 5.52 -19.66
N ASP A 224 -19.57 5.16 -18.45
CA ASP A 224 -19.75 6.05 -17.31
C ASP A 224 -18.48 6.22 -16.46
N HIS A 225 -17.48 5.36 -16.63
CA HIS A 225 -16.17 5.51 -15.94
C HIS A 225 -15.34 6.62 -16.57
N GLN A 226 -15.54 7.85 -16.10
CA GLN A 226 -14.89 9.03 -16.70
C GLN A 226 -13.37 9.09 -16.45
N HIS A 227 -12.89 8.52 -15.35
CA HIS A 227 -11.49 8.58 -14.92
C HIS A 227 -11.06 7.26 -14.29
N TYR A 228 -10.08 6.58 -14.86
CA TYR A 228 -9.58 5.30 -14.35
C TYR A 228 -8.08 5.15 -14.61
N LEU A 229 -7.46 4.14 -13.98
CA LEU A 229 -6.07 3.77 -14.25
C LEU A 229 -6.08 2.47 -15.05
N GLU A 230 -5.79 2.56 -16.35
CA GLU A 230 -5.62 1.39 -17.23
C GLU A 230 -4.38 0.61 -16.82
N LEU A 231 -4.51 -0.72 -16.68
CA LEU A 231 -3.46 -1.61 -16.18
C LEU A 231 -2.70 -2.26 -17.34
N GLY A 232 -1.46 -1.86 -17.51
CA GLY A 232 -0.55 -2.38 -18.53
C GLY A 232 0.12 -3.69 -18.15
N SER A 233 1.28 -3.95 -18.76
CA SER A 233 2.14 -5.09 -18.42
C SER A 233 2.77 -4.92 -17.04
N GLY A 234 3.01 -6.04 -16.38
CA GLY A 234 3.70 -6.05 -15.10
C GLY A 234 4.20 -7.47 -14.78
N TYR A 235 5.14 -7.58 -13.87
CA TYR A 235 5.69 -8.86 -13.44
C TYR A 235 6.28 -8.74 -12.03
N SER A 236 6.59 -9.90 -11.46
CA SER A 236 7.29 -10.05 -10.19
C SER A 236 8.69 -10.55 -10.43
N VAL A 237 9.63 -10.11 -9.60
CA VAL A 237 10.99 -10.63 -9.59
C VAL A 237 11.45 -10.83 -8.14
N VAL A 238 12.20 -11.91 -7.91
CA VAL A 238 12.95 -12.12 -6.67
C VAL A 238 14.38 -11.69 -6.96
N LEU A 239 14.86 -10.67 -6.23
CA LEU A 239 16.20 -10.15 -6.42
C LEU A 239 17.26 -11.16 -5.90
N PRO A 240 18.37 -11.36 -6.61
CA PRO A 240 19.38 -12.32 -6.20
C PRO A 240 20.06 -11.91 -4.90
N ASP A 241 20.53 -12.91 -4.14
CA ASP A 241 21.36 -12.77 -2.93
C ASP A 241 20.78 -11.82 -1.86
N SER A 242 19.44 -11.81 -1.71
CA SER A 242 18.71 -10.84 -0.88
C SER A 242 17.69 -11.45 0.10
N THR A 243 17.67 -12.77 0.24
CA THR A 243 16.66 -13.50 1.05
C THR A 243 16.59 -12.99 2.49
N GLU A 244 17.73 -12.70 3.10
CA GLU A 244 17.85 -12.27 4.49
C GLU A 244 17.78 -10.74 4.67
N ASP A 245 17.63 -9.95 3.60
CA ASP A 245 17.67 -8.49 3.69
C ASP A 245 16.31 -7.88 4.13
N MET A 246 15.21 -8.61 3.96
CA MET A 246 13.90 -8.25 4.48
C MET A 246 13.17 -9.53 4.90
N THR A 247 13.00 -9.71 6.21
CA THR A 247 12.25 -10.85 6.76
C THR A 247 11.08 -10.39 7.62
N TRP A 248 10.04 -11.20 7.71
CA TRP A 248 8.85 -10.97 8.50
C TRP A 248 8.40 -12.31 9.09
N GLU A 249 8.61 -12.49 10.39
CA GLU A 249 8.44 -13.77 11.07
C GLU A 249 7.43 -13.67 12.22
N VAL A 250 6.72 -14.76 12.51
CA VAL A 250 5.76 -14.82 13.61
C VAL A 250 6.49 -15.11 14.90
N GLY A 251 6.51 -14.13 15.82
CA GLY A 251 7.07 -14.25 17.15
C GLY A 251 6.02 -14.48 18.26
N ASN A 252 6.47 -14.60 19.49
CA ASN A 252 5.61 -14.74 20.67
C ASN A 252 4.93 -13.43 21.07
N THR A 253 5.57 -12.30 20.78
CA THR A 253 5.11 -10.93 21.12
C THR A 253 4.82 -10.10 19.88
N GLY A 254 4.20 -10.70 18.88
CA GLY A 254 3.88 -10.09 17.58
C GLY A 254 4.70 -10.69 16.46
N PHE A 255 4.83 -9.94 15.36
CA PHE A 255 5.63 -10.35 14.21
C PHE A 255 6.93 -9.55 14.18
N ASP A 256 8.04 -10.25 13.94
CA ASP A 256 9.38 -9.68 13.97
C ASP A 256 9.81 -9.25 12.57
N LEU A 257 10.09 -7.97 12.42
CA LEU A 257 10.56 -7.38 11.16
C LEU A 257 12.06 -7.11 11.22
N PHE A 258 12.77 -7.67 10.26
CA PHE A 258 14.14 -7.25 9.98
C PHE A 258 14.22 -6.53 8.64
N LEU A 259 14.91 -5.39 8.63
CA LEU A 259 15.18 -4.57 7.44
C LEU A 259 16.67 -4.25 7.37
N SER A 260 17.33 -4.83 6.40
CA SER A 260 18.76 -4.59 6.15
C SER A 260 19.00 -3.16 5.64
N PRO A 261 20.02 -2.46 6.14
CA PRO A 261 20.44 -1.18 5.57
C PRO A 261 20.99 -1.30 4.13
N ARG A 262 21.19 -2.52 3.63
CA ARG A 262 21.65 -2.80 2.25
C ARG A 262 20.53 -2.65 1.21
N ILE A 263 19.24 -2.66 1.62
CA ILE A 263 18.10 -2.66 0.70
C ILE A 263 18.17 -1.54 -0.34
N PRO A 264 18.41 -0.26 0.00
CA PRO A 264 18.51 0.80 -1.01
C PRO A 264 19.61 0.54 -2.05
N LYS A 265 20.75 0.01 -1.61
CA LYS A 265 21.85 -0.34 -2.51
C LYS A 265 21.51 -1.53 -3.42
N LEU A 266 20.83 -2.55 -2.90
CA LEU A 266 20.37 -3.70 -3.70
C LEU A 266 19.38 -3.25 -4.77
N LEU A 267 18.42 -2.41 -4.42
CA LEU A 267 17.50 -1.82 -5.39
C LEU A 267 18.24 -1.01 -6.44
N GLY A 268 19.20 -0.15 -6.04
CA GLY A 268 20.02 0.62 -6.96
C GLY A 268 20.80 -0.23 -7.95
N THR A 269 21.20 -1.44 -7.56
CA THR A 269 21.96 -2.36 -8.42
C THR A 269 21.07 -3.04 -9.48
N HIS A 270 19.83 -3.38 -9.14
CA HIS A 270 18.98 -4.23 -9.99
C HIS A 270 17.87 -3.46 -10.72
N LEU A 271 17.44 -2.32 -10.19
CA LEU A 271 16.25 -1.62 -10.67
C LEU A 271 16.34 -1.16 -12.13
N GLU A 272 17.51 -0.69 -12.58
CA GLU A 272 17.70 -0.22 -13.96
C GLU A 272 17.43 -1.35 -14.97
N GLU A 273 17.94 -2.54 -14.71
CA GLU A 273 17.71 -3.72 -15.56
C GLU A 273 16.23 -4.12 -15.56
N GLU A 274 15.60 -4.17 -14.38
CA GLU A 274 14.19 -4.52 -14.27
C GLU A 274 13.30 -3.49 -14.97
N MET A 275 13.64 -2.20 -14.88
CA MET A 275 12.92 -1.16 -15.63
C MET A 275 13.13 -1.28 -17.14
N ARG A 276 14.33 -1.66 -17.59
CA ARG A 276 14.60 -1.92 -19.02
C ARG A 276 13.73 -3.08 -19.54
N VAL A 277 13.58 -4.15 -18.75
CA VAL A 277 12.71 -5.28 -19.07
C VAL A 277 11.23 -4.84 -19.12
N LEU A 278 10.78 -4.05 -18.15
CA LEU A 278 9.39 -3.58 -18.08
C LEU A 278 9.03 -2.65 -19.26
N LEU A 279 9.91 -1.70 -19.55
CA LEU A 279 9.65 -0.65 -20.55
C LEU A 279 9.95 -1.11 -21.99
N LYS A 280 10.73 -2.16 -22.20
CA LYS A 280 11.08 -2.71 -23.53
C LYS A 280 11.61 -1.67 -24.51
N GLY A 281 12.35 -0.66 -24.01
CA GLY A 281 12.91 0.42 -24.80
C GLY A 281 12.00 1.63 -25.01
N ASP A 282 10.80 1.63 -24.43
CA ASP A 282 9.94 2.82 -24.38
C ASP A 282 10.59 3.93 -23.52
N LYS A 283 10.14 5.17 -23.72
CA LYS A 283 10.57 6.30 -22.90
C LYS A 283 10.14 6.12 -21.45
N LEU A 284 10.89 6.75 -20.53
CA LEU A 284 10.50 6.84 -19.13
C LEU A 284 9.12 7.52 -19.01
N PRO A 285 8.21 6.93 -18.20
CA PRO A 285 6.87 7.50 -18.01
C PRO A 285 6.91 8.79 -17.18
N GLU A 286 5.82 9.55 -17.24
CA GLU A 286 5.67 10.79 -16.47
C GLU A 286 5.38 10.50 -15.00
N LEU A 287 4.52 9.49 -14.69
CA LEU A 287 4.06 9.16 -13.34
C LEU A 287 4.86 7.99 -12.73
N TRP A 288 5.25 8.13 -11.47
CA TRP A 288 6.04 7.13 -10.74
C TRP A 288 5.40 6.83 -9.38
N ALA A 289 4.57 5.79 -9.32
CA ALA A 289 3.99 5.28 -8.09
C ALA A 289 4.99 4.35 -7.40
N ILE A 290 5.85 4.92 -6.57
CA ILE A 290 6.86 4.17 -5.81
C ILE A 290 6.30 3.89 -4.43
N HIS A 291 6.20 2.61 -4.03
CA HIS A 291 5.89 2.28 -2.64
C HIS A 291 6.97 2.87 -1.71
N PRO A 292 6.63 3.83 -0.82
CA PRO A 292 7.61 4.46 0.03
C PRO A 292 7.88 3.59 1.27
N GLY A 293 8.63 2.48 1.10
CA GLY A 293 9.02 1.57 2.17
C GLY A 293 9.81 2.26 3.30
N GLY A 294 10.34 3.43 3.00
CA GLY A 294 11.06 4.39 3.81
C GLY A 294 11.69 5.42 2.89
N ARG A 295 12.15 6.55 3.42
CA ARG A 295 12.75 7.63 2.63
C ARG A 295 13.85 7.10 1.69
N GLY A 296 14.75 6.24 2.19
CA GLY A 296 15.89 5.73 1.41
C GLY A 296 15.48 4.92 0.18
N ILE A 297 14.30 4.29 0.17
CA ILE A 297 13.78 3.58 -1.01
C ILE A 297 13.45 4.58 -2.13
N VAL A 298 12.71 5.65 -1.80
CA VAL A 298 12.33 6.67 -2.77
C VAL A 298 13.58 7.41 -3.28
N ASP A 299 14.53 7.74 -2.39
CA ASP A 299 15.79 8.39 -2.74
C ASP A 299 16.60 7.51 -3.72
N SER A 300 16.73 6.20 -3.46
CA SER A 300 17.44 5.26 -4.34
C SER A 300 16.79 5.14 -5.72
N VAL A 301 15.46 5.02 -5.79
CA VAL A 301 14.74 4.97 -7.08
C VAL A 301 14.92 6.29 -7.83
N GLN A 302 14.81 7.43 -7.14
CA GLN A 302 15.00 8.75 -7.75
C GLN A 302 16.40 8.90 -8.35
N GLU A 303 17.43 8.52 -7.61
CA GLU A 303 18.83 8.60 -8.05
C GLU A 303 19.09 7.72 -9.28
N VAL A 304 18.72 6.43 -9.19
CA VAL A 304 19.00 5.43 -10.24
C VAL A 304 18.25 5.76 -11.54
N MET A 305 17.00 6.19 -11.43
CA MET A 305 16.16 6.49 -12.59
C MET A 305 16.28 7.94 -13.07
N GLY A 306 17.04 8.79 -12.37
CA GLY A 306 17.20 10.20 -12.71
C GLY A 306 15.90 11.01 -12.61
N LEU A 307 15.04 10.69 -11.61
CA LEU A 307 13.73 11.31 -11.45
C LEU A 307 13.83 12.70 -10.81
N THR A 308 12.88 13.55 -11.15
CA THR A 308 12.70 14.84 -10.49
C THR A 308 11.94 14.69 -9.17
N ASP A 309 12.00 15.73 -8.31
CA ASP A 309 11.20 15.78 -7.07
C ASP A 309 9.69 15.71 -7.36
N GLU A 310 9.25 16.32 -8.46
CA GLU A 310 7.87 16.28 -8.90
C GLU A 310 7.38 14.85 -9.19
N GLN A 311 8.24 14.01 -9.78
CA GLN A 311 7.91 12.62 -10.09
C GLN A 311 7.85 11.73 -8.86
N THR A 312 8.52 12.10 -7.76
CA THR A 312 8.52 11.32 -6.50
C THR A 312 7.59 11.91 -5.43
N LYS A 313 6.97 13.07 -5.68
CA LYS A 313 6.18 13.82 -4.68
C LYS A 313 5.08 13.00 -4.01
N TYR A 314 4.30 12.23 -4.78
CA TYR A 314 3.18 11.46 -4.23
C TYR A 314 3.64 10.40 -3.21
N SER A 315 4.72 9.68 -3.53
CA SER A 315 5.32 8.71 -2.63
C SER A 315 5.85 9.36 -1.35
N ARG A 316 6.53 10.51 -1.50
CA ARG A 316 7.06 11.29 -0.37
C ARG A 316 5.94 11.88 0.48
N ASP A 317 4.89 12.42 -0.12
CA ASP A 317 3.76 13.00 0.60
C ASP A 317 2.97 11.95 1.38
N ILE A 318 2.74 10.77 0.82
CA ILE A 318 2.09 9.67 1.56
C ILE A 318 2.98 9.22 2.72
N LEU A 319 4.28 9.03 2.51
CA LEU A 319 5.20 8.70 3.60
C LEU A 319 5.17 9.77 4.70
N ARG A 320 5.19 11.04 4.32
CA ARG A 320 5.20 12.17 5.25
C ARG A 320 3.93 12.25 6.09
N THR A 321 2.77 12.05 5.47
CA THR A 321 1.45 12.30 6.11
C THR A 321 0.81 11.08 6.74
N ALA A 322 1.22 9.87 6.38
CA ALA A 322 0.64 8.63 6.89
C ALA A 322 1.68 7.58 7.33
N GLY A 323 2.93 7.72 6.90
CA GLY A 323 3.95 6.69 7.09
C GLY A 323 3.87 5.57 6.05
N ASN A 324 4.65 4.51 6.29
CA ASN A 324 4.57 3.27 5.53
C ASN A 324 3.42 2.40 6.09
N LEU A 325 2.36 2.25 5.32
CA LEU A 325 1.18 1.41 5.64
C LEU A 325 1.31 0.01 5.02
N SER A 326 2.52 -0.51 4.82
CA SER A 326 2.78 -1.81 4.19
C SER A 326 2.04 -1.96 2.83
N SER A 327 1.31 -3.06 2.61
CA SER A 327 0.61 -3.35 1.34
C SER A 327 -0.43 -2.30 0.93
N VAL A 328 -0.93 -1.53 1.87
CA VAL A 328 -1.93 -0.47 1.69
C VAL A 328 -1.36 0.75 0.96
N THR A 329 -0.09 1.06 1.19
CA THR A 329 0.53 2.35 0.83
C THR A 329 0.49 2.64 -0.66
N ILE A 330 0.74 1.64 -1.52
CA ILE A 330 0.81 1.85 -2.97
C ILE A 330 -0.52 2.35 -3.55
N MET A 331 -1.65 1.91 -2.98
CA MET A 331 -2.96 2.38 -3.41
C MET A 331 -3.24 3.82 -2.97
N PHE A 332 -2.71 4.26 -1.82
CA PHE A 332 -2.73 5.68 -1.42
C PHE A 332 -1.98 6.54 -2.43
N VAL A 333 -0.80 6.11 -2.87
CA VAL A 333 0.00 6.81 -3.88
C VAL A 333 -0.75 6.89 -5.21
N LEU A 334 -1.29 5.77 -5.70
CA LEU A 334 -2.07 5.72 -6.95
C LEU A 334 -3.34 6.58 -6.87
N SER A 335 -4.02 6.59 -5.71
CA SER A 335 -5.21 7.40 -5.47
C SER A 335 -4.90 8.91 -5.52
N ALA A 336 -3.80 9.33 -4.90
CA ALA A 336 -3.34 10.72 -4.93
C ALA A 336 -2.99 11.17 -6.36
N MET A 337 -2.27 10.33 -7.11
CA MET A 337 -1.95 10.59 -8.51
C MET A 337 -3.20 10.73 -9.37
N ARG A 338 -4.13 9.76 -9.28
CA ARG A 338 -5.38 9.78 -10.04
C ARG A 338 -6.16 11.05 -9.76
N LYS A 339 -6.27 11.45 -8.50
CA LYS A 339 -6.98 12.68 -8.10
C LYS A 339 -6.36 13.92 -8.73
N GLU A 340 -5.04 14.09 -8.68
CA GLU A 340 -4.37 15.25 -9.28
C GLU A 340 -4.52 15.26 -10.80
N MET A 341 -4.42 14.11 -11.48
CA MET A 341 -4.65 14.04 -12.93
C MET A 341 -6.10 14.42 -13.31
N GLN A 342 -7.08 14.10 -12.46
CA GLN A 342 -8.46 14.58 -12.62
C GLN A 342 -8.55 16.10 -12.46
N GLU A 343 -7.96 16.66 -11.42
CA GLU A 343 -7.95 18.11 -11.14
C GLU A 343 -7.26 18.89 -12.24
N LEU A 344 -6.16 18.36 -12.79
CA LEU A 344 -5.43 18.93 -13.93
C LEU A 344 -6.13 18.68 -15.27
N ASN A 345 -7.24 17.95 -15.28
CA ASN A 345 -8.01 17.62 -16.48
C ASN A 345 -7.17 16.97 -17.60
N LYS A 346 -6.21 16.12 -17.24
CA LYS A 346 -5.37 15.39 -18.20
C LYS A 346 -6.22 14.39 -19.00
N ALA A 347 -5.91 14.23 -20.30
CA ALA A 347 -6.58 13.25 -21.15
C ALA A 347 -6.05 11.82 -20.90
N SER A 348 -4.73 11.69 -20.89
CA SER A 348 -4.03 10.45 -20.52
C SER A 348 -2.62 10.78 -20.04
N THR A 349 -2.06 9.94 -19.17
CA THR A 349 -0.68 10.07 -18.68
C THR A 349 -0.13 8.70 -18.31
N GLU A 350 0.98 8.30 -18.92
CA GLU A 350 1.65 7.03 -18.66
C GLU A 350 2.38 7.02 -17.31
N GLY A 351 2.37 5.86 -16.65
CA GLY A 351 3.01 5.68 -15.36
C GLY A 351 3.56 4.28 -15.14
N VAL A 352 4.39 4.18 -14.10
CA VAL A 352 4.90 2.92 -13.55
C VAL A 352 4.59 2.88 -12.05
N ALA A 353 4.12 1.73 -11.59
CA ALA A 353 3.97 1.41 -10.17
C ALA A 353 5.01 0.36 -9.78
N MET A 354 5.61 0.53 -8.60
CA MET A 354 6.57 -0.42 -8.04
C MET A 354 6.42 -0.54 -6.53
N ALA A 355 6.58 -1.77 -6.04
CA ALA A 355 6.56 -2.09 -4.62
C ALA A 355 7.55 -3.20 -4.32
N PHE A 356 8.11 -3.19 -3.11
CA PHE A 356 9.14 -4.12 -2.67
C PHE A 356 8.66 -4.87 -1.43
N GLY A 357 9.01 -6.14 -1.33
CA GLY A 357 8.57 -7.02 -0.25
C GLY A 357 9.67 -7.98 0.21
N PRO A 358 9.39 -8.80 1.25
CA PRO A 358 10.33 -9.78 1.76
C PRO A 358 10.92 -10.70 0.70
N GLY A 359 12.20 -11.10 0.90
CA GLY A 359 12.86 -12.08 0.09
C GLY A 359 13.94 -11.68 -0.90
N LEU A 360 14.33 -10.51 -1.20
CA LEU A 360 13.70 -9.22 -1.53
C LEU A 360 12.92 -9.38 -2.83
N THR A 361 11.65 -9.14 -2.83
CA THR A 361 10.82 -9.20 -4.04
C THR A 361 10.52 -7.80 -4.57
N ALA A 362 10.36 -7.66 -5.88
CA ALA A 362 9.85 -6.46 -6.51
C ALA A 362 8.64 -6.77 -7.38
N GLU A 363 7.57 -6.02 -7.22
CA GLU A 363 6.41 -5.99 -8.10
C GLU A 363 6.49 -4.73 -8.94
N LEU A 364 6.43 -4.87 -10.25
CA LEU A 364 6.55 -3.78 -11.21
C LEU A 364 5.38 -3.82 -12.19
N MET A 365 4.75 -2.69 -12.48
CA MET A 365 3.61 -2.63 -13.39
C MET A 365 3.52 -1.28 -14.11
N ARG A 366 3.25 -1.31 -15.41
CA ARG A 366 2.85 -0.11 -16.16
C ARG A 366 1.38 0.18 -15.93
N PHE A 367 1.04 1.47 -15.89
CA PHE A 367 -0.35 1.91 -15.92
C PHE A 367 -0.47 3.19 -16.75
N THR A 368 -1.69 3.52 -17.12
CA THR A 368 -1.98 4.80 -17.78
C THR A 368 -3.20 5.42 -17.12
N TYR A 369 -3.08 6.64 -16.63
CA TYR A 369 -4.26 7.42 -16.29
C TYR A 369 -5.03 7.72 -17.56
N MET A 370 -6.32 7.48 -17.55
CA MET A 370 -7.22 7.68 -18.68
C MET A 370 -8.42 8.54 -18.27
N LYS A 371 -8.71 9.55 -19.10
CA LYS A 371 -10.00 10.24 -19.09
C LYS A 371 -10.81 9.72 -20.28
N ALA A 372 -11.93 9.04 -20.01
CA ALA A 372 -12.83 8.61 -21.08
C ALA A 372 -13.44 9.80 -21.82
N TYR A 373 -13.48 9.71 -23.14
CA TYR A 373 -14.23 10.67 -23.94
C TYR A 373 -15.72 10.37 -23.82
N THR A 374 -16.47 11.27 -23.20
CA THR A 374 -17.92 11.30 -23.40
C THR A 374 -18.16 11.78 -24.83
N SER A 375 -18.46 10.87 -25.76
CA SER A 375 -19.01 11.26 -27.06
C SER A 375 -20.34 11.95 -26.75
N SER A 376 -20.37 13.26 -26.84
CA SER A 376 -21.65 13.98 -26.85
C SER A 376 -22.40 13.53 -28.10
N VAL A 377 -23.58 12.96 -27.93
CA VAL A 377 -24.51 12.55 -29.01
C VAL A 377 -24.88 13.74 -29.94
N LYS A 378 -24.33 14.93 -29.74
CA LYS A 378 -24.60 16.15 -30.52
C LYS A 378 -23.81 16.26 -31.82
N ASP A 379 -22.79 15.42 -32.05
CA ASP A 379 -21.99 15.53 -33.30
C ASP A 379 -22.46 14.62 -34.45
N LEU A 380 -23.56 13.89 -34.28
CA LEU A 380 -24.12 13.04 -35.33
C LEU A 380 -25.16 13.74 -36.22
N ASP A 381 -25.60 14.95 -35.89
CA ASP A 381 -26.64 15.68 -36.67
C ASP A 381 -26.05 16.55 -37.81
N HIS A 382 -24.74 16.56 -38.06
CA HIS A 382 -24.14 17.38 -39.12
C HIS A 382 -23.55 16.59 -40.32
N VAL A 383 -23.82 15.30 -40.46
CA VAL A 383 -23.32 14.50 -41.61
C VAL A 383 -24.46 13.99 -42.52
N LEU A 384 -25.71 14.43 -42.30
CA LEU A 384 -26.83 14.12 -43.23
C LEU A 384 -27.50 15.45 -43.63
N LEU A 385 -26.90 16.21 -44.49
CA LEU A 385 -27.54 17.13 -45.44
C LEU A 385 -26.69 17.23 -46.72
#